data_1c0b2e991e645ebe8113fbc993887cc5
#
_entry.id   1c0b2e991e645ebe8113fbc993887cc5
#
_cell.length_a   1.000
_cell.length_b   1.000
_cell.length_c   1.000
_cell.angle_alpha   90.00
_cell.angle_beta   90.00
_cell.angle_gamma   90.00
#
_symmetry.space_group_name_H-M   'P 1'
#
loop_
_entity.id
_entity.type
_entity.pdbx_description
1 polymer ?
#
loop_
_entity_poly.entity_id
_entity_poly.type
_entity_poly.pdbx_seq_one_letter_code
_entity_poly.pdbx_strand_id
1 'polypeptide(L)'
;MKAFATRHKQFIRNSHRSEDYFGFELRTLAKLEPGLKFLYEDWWKVEFKNLDAIPSEGPALIVGNSTGLVPWTALMLIYALMSRENPRRVHVVCDMDWIEDERVHHFLRELGFVPWSSDNVKRLLAKGEIVATFPEGIASTQKTFSQRYRLGDFDWTRLLSAVEEGVKIIPLATLGLDEAVPVLFNADKIAKLLNMPAFPVTPFFPFYPFPVNLFSLPVQWKMGFLAPSQYKKETNRDKVEEQAKAQARYLEGEIQAEINRMLRTRTHMFAR
;
A
#
# COMPACT_ATOMS: atom_id res chain seq x y z
N MET A 1 22.44 -2.44 -7.45
CA MET A 1 22.41 -1.32 -8.41
C MET A 1 22.44 -1.75 -9.88
N LYS A 2 23.48 -2.46 -10.39
CA LYS A 2 23.53 -2.83 -11.83
C LYS A 2 22.40 -3.76 -12.28
N ALA A 3 21.99 -4.74 -11.48
CA ALA A 3 20.90 -5.68 -11.84
C ALA A 3 19.51 -5.00 -11.84
N PHE A 4 19.25 -4.15 -10.88
CA PHE A 4 18.05 -3.32 -10.83
C PHE A 4 18.01 -2.35 -12.01
N ALA A 5 19.10 -1.60 -12.26
CA ALA A 5 19.20 -0.69 -13.39
C ALA A 5 19.09 -1.39 -14.76
N THR A 6 19.54 -2.64 -14.90
CA THR A 6 19.45 -3.40 -16.15
C THR A 6 18.04 -3.92 -16.41
N ARG A 7 17.34 -4.46 -15.39
CA ARG A 7 15.92 -4.86 -15.47
C ARG A 7 15.02 -3.65 -15.74
N HIS A 8 15.37 -2.48 -15.20
CA HIS A 8 14.62 -1.24 -15.35
C HIS A 8 14.92 -0.47 -16.63
N LYS A 9 16.00 -0.75 -17.35
CA LYS A 9 16.22 -0.14 -18.67
C LYS A 9 15.06 -0.39 -19.64
N GLN A 10 14.50 -1.57 -19.60
CA GLN A 10 13.34 -1.93 -20.41
C GLN A 10 12.07 -1.21 -19.94
N PHE A 11 11.88 -1.09 -18.63
CA PHE A 11 10.81 -0.31 -18.02
C PHE A 11 10.94 1.19 -18.31
N ILE A 12 12.15 1.77 -18.15
CA ILE A 12 12.44 3.17 -18.50
C ILE A 12 12.15 3.41 -19.99
N ARG A 13 12.57 2.50 -20.88
CA ARG A 13 12.35 2.62 -22.32
C ARG A 13 10.88 2.57 -22.72
N ASN A 14 10.08 1.80 -21.99
CA ASN A 14 8.63 1.69 -22.19
C ASN A 14 7.83 2.81 -21.52
N SER A 15 8.35 3.39 -20.43
CA SER A 15 7.72 4.50 -19.69
C SER A 15 8.08 5.89 -20.23
N HIS A 16 9.08 6.02 -21.08
CA HIS A 16 9.41 7.31 -21.76
C HIS A 16 8.29 7.83 -22.70
N ARG A 17 7.21 7.09 -22.87
CA ARG A 17 6.08 7.49 -23.71
C ARG A 17 4.97 8.26 -22.98
N SER A 18 5.02 8.41 -21.67
CA SER A 18 4.08 9.26 -20.94
C SER A 18 4.82 10.01 -19.84
N GLU A 19 4.87 11.33 -19.97
CA GLU A 19 5.15 12.19 -18.82
C GLU A 19 4.28 11.69 -17.67
N ASP A 20 4.90 11.32 -16.55
CA ASP A 20 4.13 10.94 -15.39
C ASP A 20 3.48 12.20 -14.82
N TYR A 21 2.19 12.34 -15.08
CA TYR A 21 1.39 13.48 -14.63
C TYR A 21 1.49 13.71 -13.11
N PHE A 22 1.80 12.66 -12.35
CA PHE A 22 1.86 12.71 -10.89
C PHE A 22 3.27 12.88 -10.33
N GLY A 23 4.28 12.93 -11.18
CA GLY A 23 5.67 13.24 -10.78
C GLY A 23 6.48 12.03 -10.31
N PHE A 24 6.10 10.80 -10.71
CA PHE A 24 6.90 9.61 -10.40
C PHE A 24 8.31 9.72 -11.03
N GLU A 25 9.34 9.48 -10.22
CA GLU A 25 10.73 9.45 -10.66
C GLU A 25 11.42 8.12 -10.31
N LEU A 26 11.74 7.35 -11.35
CA LEU A 26 12.47 6.10 -11.16
C LEU A 26 13.85 6.29 -10.53
N ARG A 27 14.48 7.45 -10.71
CA ARG A 27 15.79 7.75 -10.11
C ARG A 27 15.72 7.80 -8.59
N THR A 28 14.65 8.35 -8.03
CA THR A 28 14.44 8.43 -6.58
C THR A 28 14.19 7.04 -6.01
N LEU A 29 13.36 6.24 -6.65
CA LEU A 29 13.16 4.84 -6.26
C LEU A 29 14.46 4.04 -6.35
N ALA A 30 15.28 4.24 -7.40
CA ALA A 30 16.57 3.57 -7.54
C ALA A 30 17.60 3.94 -6.46
N LYS A 31 17.52 5.16 -5.90
CA LYS A 31 18.36 5.56 -4.75
C LYS A 31 17.94 4.84 -3.47
N LEU A 32 16.63 4.58 -3.31
CA LEU A 32 16.09 3.88 -2.15
C LEU A 32 16.17 2.35 -2.27
N GLU A 33 16.38 1.83 -3.46
CA GLU A 33 16.41 0.38 -3.73
C GLU A 33 17.27 -0.41 -2.76
N PRO A 34 18.53 -0.02 -2.42
CA PRO A 34 19.33 -0.80 -1.48
C PRO A 34 18.69 -0.92 -0.10
N GLY A 35 18.05 0.16 0.39
CA GLY A 35 17.33 0.16 1.67
C GLY A 35 16.06 -0.68 1.63
N LEU A 36 15.26 -0.52 0.56
CA LEU A 36 14.04 -1.30 0.37
C LEU A 36 14.37 -2.80 0.20
N LYS A 37 15.43 -3.11 -0.52
CA LYS A 37 15.93 -4.47 -0.67
C LYS A 37 16.30 -5.08 0.68
N PHE A 38 17.12 -4.38 1.47
CA PHE A 38 17.49 -4.82 2.81
C PHE A 38 16.26 -5.08 3.68
N LEU A 39 15.28 -4.15 3.70
CA LEU A 39 14.04 -4.32 4.46
C LEU A 39 13.24 -5.53 3.97
N TYR A 40 13.14 -5.71 2.66
CA TYR A 40 12.34 -6.76 2.05
C TYR A 40 12.97 -8.15 2.19
N GLU A 41 14.28 -8.28 1.87
CA GLU A 41 14.95 -9.58 1.78
C GLU A 41 15.58 -10.03 3.11
N ASP A 42 16.18 -9.08 3.87
CA ASP A 42 16.99 -9.40 5.04
C ASP A 42 16.27 -9.11 6.36
N TRP A 43 15.62 -7.93 6.48
CA TRP A 43 15.07 -7.48 7.75
C TRP A 43 13.70 -8.08 8.07
N TRP A 44 12.76 -7.97 7.12
CA TRP A 44 11.40 -8.52 7.26
C TRP A 44 11.23 -9.86 6.56
N LYS A 45 12.17 -10.27 5.73
CA LYS A 45 12.12 -11.51 4.94
C LYS A 45 10.73 -11.74 4.34
N VAL A 46 10.30 -10.78 3.53
CA VAL A 46 8.94 -10.72 3.00
C VAL A 46 8.66 -11.91 2.09
N GLU A 47 7.74 -12.76 2.49
CA GLU A 47 7.20 -13.85 1.65
C GLU A 47 6.01 -13.30 0.86
N PHE A 48 6.19 -13.09 -0.44
CA PHE A 48 5.11 -12.60 -1.30
C PHE A 48 4.57 -13.71 -2.20
N LYS A 49 3.27 -14.04 -2.07
CA LYS A 49 2.58 -15.08 -2.83
C LYS A 49 1.73 -14.50 -3.96
N ASN A 50 1.57 -15.30 -5.03
CA ASN A 50 0.67 -15.01 -6.15
C ASN A 50 0.96 -13.69 -6.88
N LEU A 51 2.23 -13.30 -7.00
CA LEU A 51 2.63 -12.09 -7.75
C LEU A 51 2.11 -12.10 -9.20
N ASP A 52 1.86 -13.28 -9.77
CA ASP A 52 1.34 -13.44 -11.12
C ASP A 52 -0.14 -13.03 -11.28
N ALA A 53 -0.85 -12.77 -10.18
CA ALA A 53 -2.21 -12.21 -10.21
C ALA A 53 -2.25 -10.80 -10.85
N ILE A 54 -1.12 -10.09 -10.81
CA ILE A 54 -0.97 -8.77 -11.45
C ILE A 54 -0.83 -8.96 -12.96
N PRO A 55 -1.71 -8.34 -13.77
CA PRO A 55 -1.65 -8.44 -15.22
C PRO A 55 -0.35 -7.85 -15.77
N SER A 56 0.18 -8.45 -16.84
CA SER A 56 1.36 -7.93 -17.55
C SER A 56 1.07 -6.58 -18.22
N GLU A 57 -0.17 -6.37 -18.66
CA GLU A 57 -0.63 -5.16 -19.34
C GLU A 57 -2.03 -4.76 -18.84
N GLY A 58 -2.39 -3.51 -19.08
CA GLY A 58 -3.69 -2.95 -18.73
C GLY A 58 -3.83 -2.58 -17.24
N PRO A 59 -4.97 -1.95 -16.88
CA PRO A 59 -5.21 -1.43 -15.56
C PRO A 59 -5.61 -2.52 -14.56
N ALA A 60 -5.27 -2.30 -13.29
CA ALA A 60 -5.83 -3.04 -12.17
C ALA A 60 -5.87 -2.16 -10.93
N LEU A 61 -6.85 -2.40 -10.06
CA LEU A 61 -6.90 -1.80 -8.73
C LEU A 61 -6.49 -2.85 -7.69
N ILE A 62 -5.40 -2.60 -6.97
CA ILE A 62 -5.00 -3.38 -5.79
C ILE A 62 -5.69 -2.77 -4.57
N VAL A 63 -6.36 -3.61 -3.79
CA VAL A 63 -7.02 -3.21 -2.54
C VAL A 63 -6.42 -4.02 -1.41
N GLY A 64 -5.77 -3.34 -0.46
CA GLY A 64 -5.05 -4.01 0.61
C GLY A 64 -5.29 -3.42 1.99
N ASN A 65 -4.80 -4.13 3.01
CA ASN A 65 -4.72 -3.64 4.37
C ASN A 65 -3.37 -2.95 4.63
N SER A 66 -3.40 -1.92 5.45
CA SER A 66 -2.21 -1.23 5.93
C SER A 66 -2.41 -0.82 7.38
N THR A 67 -1.34 -0.48 8.06
CA THR A 67 -1.39 0.08 9.43
C THR A 67 -0.22 1.03 9.66
N GLY A 68 -0.38 1.94 10.62
CA GLY A 68 0.65 2.88 11.01
C GLY A 68 0.82 4.08 10.09
N LEU A 69 1.67 5.01 10.53
CA LEU A 69 1.87 6.30 9.89
C LEU A 69 2.78 6.22 8.66
N VAL A 70 3.78 5.33 8.70
CA VAL A 70 4.69 5.11 7.58
C VAL A 70 4.08 4.05 6.65
N PRO A 71 3.96 4.32 5.34
CA PRO A 71 3.27 3.44 4.39
C PRO A 71 4.15 2.23 3.98
N TRP A 72 4.62 1.46 4.96
CA TRP A 72 5.53 0.34 4.71
C TRP A 72 4.95 -0.72 3.77
N THR A 73 3.66 -1.04 3.92
CA THR A 73 2.98 -1.99 3.02
C THR A 73 3.06 -1.53 1.57
N ALA A 74 2.81 -0.25 1.33
CA ALA A 74 2.89 0.34 -0.01
C ALA A 74 4.32 0.30 -0.56
N LEU A 75 5.33 0.63 0.25
CA LEU A 75 6.74 0.60 -0.16
C LEU A 75 7.20 -0.83 -0.50
N MET A 76 6.80 -1.83 0.30
CA MET A 76 7.11 -3.23 0.00
C MET A 76 6.38 -3.73 -1.24
N LEU A 77 5.14 -3.29 -1.47
CA LEU A 77 4.41 -3.57 -2.70
C LEU A 77 5.09 -2.96 -3.93
N ILE A 78 5.49 -1.68 -3.86
CA ILE A 78 6.23 -1.00 -4.93
C ILE A 78 7.51 -1.78 -5.24
N TYR A 79 8.31 -2.11 -4.21
CA TYR A 79 9.53 -2.88 -4.39
C TYR A 79 9.27 -4.25 -5.02
N ALA A 80 8.29 -5.00 -4.52
CA ALA A 80 7.95 -6.32 -5.05
C ALA A 80 7.56 -6.29 -6.54
N LEU A 81 6.70 -5.34 -6.94
CA LEU A 81 6.25 -5.22 -8.32
C LEU A 81 7.33 -4.70 -9.27
N MET A 82 8.23 -3.86 -8.76
CA MET A 82 9.37 -3.34 -9.54
C MET A 82 10.51 -4.36 -9.65
N SER A 83 10.61 -5.33 -8.72
CA SER A 83 11.67 -6.34 -8.70
C SER A 83 11.34 -7.61 -9.49
N ARG A 84 10.13 -7.72 -10.05
CA ARG A 84 9.69 -8.84 -10.90
C ARG A 84 10.50 -8.93 -12.20
N GLU A 85 10.47 -10.08 -12.83
CA GLU A 85 11.00 -10.29 -14.18
C GLU A 85 10.35 -9.34 -15.20
N ASN A 86 9.02 -9.16 -15.10
CA ASN A 86 8.25 -8.18 -15.86
C ASN A 86 7.74 -7.08 -14.91
N PRO A 87 8.57 -6.04 -14.64
CA PRO A 87 8.23 -5.01 -13.65
C PRO A 87 7.03 -4.19 -14.10
N ARG A 88 6.16 -3.88 -13.15
CA ARG A 88 5.03 -2.99 -13.34
C ARG A 88 5.09 -1.85 -12.32
N ARG A 89 4.92 -0.62 -12.82
CA ARG A 89 4.74 0.53 -11.95
C ARG A 89 3.39 0.41 -11.24
N VAL A 90 3.37 0.78 -9.96
CA VAL A 90 2.15 0.92 -9.18
C VAL A 90 2.08 2.33 -8.61
N HIS A 91 0.93 2.98 -8.76
CA HIS A 91 0.62 4.24 -8.09
C HIS A 91 -0.19 3.95 -6.83
N VAL A 92 0.27 4.47 -5.70
CA VAL A 92 -0.40 4.30 -4.40
C VAL A 92 -1.24 5.53 -4.12
N VAL A 93 -2.57 5.35 -4.13
CA VAL A 93 -3.50 6.45 -3.85
C VAL A 93 -3.84 6.46 -2.36
N CYS A 94 -3.50 7.54 -1.67
CA CYS A 94 -3.64 7.67 -0.23
C CYS A 94 -3.98 9.10 0.22
N ASP A 95 -4.42 9.23 1.47
CA ASP A 95 -4.71 10.52 2.08
C ASP A 95 -3.40 11.22 2.43
N MET A 96 -3.16 12.38 1.80
CA MET A 96 -1.93 13.16 1.96
C MET A 96 -2.19 14.56 2.52
N ASP A 97 -3.44 14.94 2.73
CA ASP A 97 -3.85 16.31 3.10
C ASP A 97 -3.32 16.76 4.47
N TRP A 98 -2.94 15.81 5.32
CA TRP A 98 -2.35 16.08 6.64
C TRP A 98 -0.84 16.38 6.60
N ILE A 99 -0.20 16.16 5.44
CA ILE A 99 1.22 16.44 5.27
C ILE A 99 1.37 17.89 4.79
N GLU A 100 1.90 18.78 5.61
CA GLU A 100 2.05 20.20 5.28
C GLU A 100 3.34 20.50 4.52
N ASP A 101 4.39 19.67 4.69
CA ASP A 101 5.70 19.92 4.06
C ASP A 101 5.70 19.51 2.58
N GLU A 102 5.80 20.50 1.71
CA GLU A 102 5.86 20.33 0.25
C GLU A 102 7.02 19.41 -0.20
N ARG A 103 8.12 19.34 0.55
CA ARG A 103 9.26 18.46 0.23
C ARG A 103 8.88 17.01 0.44
N VAL A 104 8.09 16.71 1.49
CA VAL A 104 7.57 15.37 1.77
C VAL A 104 6.57 14.98 0.69
N HIS A 105 5.66 15.89 0.31
CA HIS A 105 4.73 15.68 -0.79
C HIS A 105 5.46 15.38 -2.11
N HIS A 106 6.49 16.15 -2.43
CA HIS A 106 7.28 15.97 -3.65
C HIS A 106 7.98 14.61 -3.63
N PHE A 107 8.64 14.28 -2.52
CA PHE A 107 9.31 13.00 -2.35
C PHE A 107 8.35 11.79 -2.47
N LEU A 108 7.18 11.86 -1.87
CA LEU A 108 6.17 10.81 -1.98
C LEU A 108 5.67 10.66 -3.43
N ARG A 109 5.44 11.78 -4.15
CA ARG A 109 5.06 11.74 -5.58
C ARG A 109 6.12 11.06 -6.43
N GLU A 110 7.40 11.37 -6.20
CA GLU A 110 8.52 10.71 -6.89
C GLU A 110 8.53 9.18 -6.67
N LEU A 111 8.00 8.69 -5.56
CA LEU A 111 7.86 7.27 -5.27
C LEU A 111 6.57 6.64 -5.84
N GLY A 112 5.70 7.43 -6.46
CA GLY A 112 4.43 6.96 -7.03
C GLY A 112 3.24 7.07 -6.09
N PHE A 113 3.35 7.82 -5.00
CA PHE A 113 2.18 8.16 -4.18
C PHE A 113 1.38 9.29 -4.83
N VAL A 114 0.07 9.17 -4.80
CA VAL A 114 -0.87 10.09 -5.42
C VAL A 114 -1.94 10.49 -4.40
N PRO A 115 -2.25 11.79 -4.25
CA PRO A 115 -3.34 12.21 -3.40
C PRO A 115 -4.66 11.55 -3.78
N TRP A 116 -5.43 11.11 -2.78
CA TRP A 116 -6.71 10.48 -2.99
C TRP A 116 -7.71 11.43 -3.69
N SER A 117 -8.18 11.03 -4.82
CA SER A 117 -9.41 11.53 -5.44
C SER A 117 -9.94 10.51 -6.47
N SER A 118 -11.24 10.48 -6.66
CA SER A 118 -11.86 9.62 -7.68
C SER A 118 -11.32 9.94 -9.09
N ASP A 119 -11.08 11.22 -9.39
CA ASP A 119 -10.54 11.65 -10.68
C ASP A 119 -9.10 11.17 -10.92
N ASN A 120 -8.26 11.20 -9.89
CA ASN A 120 -6.90 10.68 -9.99
C ASN A 120 -6.89 9.19 -10.27
N VAL A 121 -7.74 8.42 -9.55
CA VAL A 121 -7.89 6.98 -9.79
C VAL A 121 -8.37 6.71 -11.21
N LYS A 122 -9.42 7.40 -11.67
CA LYS A 122 -9.93 7.25 -13.05
C LYS A 122 -8.86 7.53 -14.10
N ARG A 123 -8.10 8.63 -13.93
CA ARG A 123 -7.01 9.00 -14.86
C ARG A 123 -5.92 7.94 -14.94
N LEU A 124 -5.52 7.37 -13.80
CA LEU A 124 -4.51 6.32 -13.74
C LEU A 124 -5.02 5.03 -14.40
N LEU A 125 -6.24 4.59 -14.07
CA LEU A 125 -6.83 3.39 -14.65
C LEU A 125 -7.04 3.55 -16.16
N ALA A 126 -7.48 4.72 -16.64
CA ALA A 126 -7.63 5.01 -18.07
C ALA A 126 -6.30 4.95 -18.85
N LYS A 127 -5.17 5.25 -18.17
CA LYS A 127 -3.82 5.11 -18.76
C LYS A 127 -3.27 3.67 -18.72
N GLY A 128 -4.03 2.71 -18.18
CA GLY A 128 -3.59 1.33 -18.05
C GLY A 128 -2.63 1.08 -16.88
N GLU A 129 -2.57 1.99 -15.91
CA GLU A 129 -1.69 1.86 -14.75
C GLU A 129 -2.26 0.90 -13.70
N ILE A 130 -1.37 0.34 -12.88
CA ILE A 130 -1.74 -0.35 -11.66
C ILE A 130 -1.91 0.69 -10.56
N VAL A 131 -3.06 0.67 -9.92
CA VAL A 131 -3.37 1.55 -8.78
C VAL A 131 -3.50 0.70 -7.52
N ALA A 132 -2.92 1.14 -6.42
CA ALA A 132 -3.10 0.52 -5.11
C ALA A 132 -3.80 1.50 -4.17
N THR A 133 -4.74 1.00 -3.39
CA THR A 133 -5.43 1.75 -2.33
C THR A 133 -5.56 0.90 -1.07
N PHE A 134 -5.57 1.58 0.07
CA PHE A 134 -5.76 0.99 1.39
C PHE A 134 -7.03 1.60 2.00
N PRO A 135 -8.19 0.96 1.81
CA PRO A 135 -9.49 1.60 2.05
C PRO A 135 -9.83 1.86 3.52
N GLU A 136 -9.05 1.36 4.47
CA GLU A 136 -9.14 1.78 5.87
C GLU A 136 -8.73 3.26 6.06
N GLY A 137 -8.00 3.84 5.09
CA GLY A 137 -7.60 5.25 5.09
C GLY A 137 -6.86 5.69 6.35
N ILE A 138 -7.11 6.92 6.79
CA ILE A 138 -6.48 7.50 7.98
C ILE A 138 -6.75 6.67 9.24
N ALA A 139 -7.89 5.99 9.37
CA ALA A 139 -8.20 5.17 10.53
C ALA A 139 -7.14 4.07 10.78
N SER A 140 -6.51 3.57 9.74
CA SER A 140 -5.43 2.57 9.86
C SER A 140 -4.19 3.10 10.59
N THR A 141 -3.95 4.41 10.57
CA THR A 141 -2.81 5.05 11.26
C THR A 141 -2.99 5.08 12.77
N GLN A 142 -4.23 4.97 13.24
CA GLN A 142 -4.60 5.06 14.66
C GLN A 142 -4.64 3.69 15.34
N LYS A 143 -4.49 2.59 14.61
CA LYS A 143 -4.49 1.24 15.17
C LYS A 143 -3.42 1.05 16.23
N THR A 144 -3.82 0.45 17.33
CA THR A 144 -2.90 0.05 18.41
C THR A 144 -2.59 -1.44 18.34
N PHE A 145 -1.55 -1.87 19.05
CA PHE A 145 -1.15 -3.29 19.12
C PHE A 145 -2.25 -4.21 19.67
N SER A 146 -3.15 -3.68 20.48
CA SER A 146 -4.33 -4.43 20.97
C SER A 146 -5.33 -4.76 19.86
N GLN A 147 -5.34 -3.97 18.81
CA GLN A 147 -6.21 -4.11 17.62
C GLN A 147 -5.51 -4.83 16.46
N ARG A 148 -4.31 -5.36 16.70
CA ARG A 148 -3.55 -6.03 15.64
C ARG A 148 -4.35 -7.13 14.96
N TYR A 149 -4.07 -7.33 13.67
CA TYR A 149 -4.70 -8.34 12.80
C TYR A 149 -6.18 -8.13 12.51
N ARG A 150 -6.79 -7.06 13.01
CA ARG A 150 -8.19 -6.72 12.73
C ARG A 150 -8.23 -5.59 11.72
N LEU A 151 -9.03 -5.81 10.67
CA LEU A 151 -9.32 -4.75 9.71
C LEU A 151 -10.33 -3.77 10.29
N GLY A 152 -10.23 -2.50 9.91
CA GLY A 152 -11.29 -1.53 10.04
C GLY A 152 -12.23 -1.60 8.83
N ASP A 153 -13.32 -0.83 8.87
CA ASP A 153 -14.27 -0.72 7.79
C ASP A 153 -13.61 -0.17 6.53
N PHE A 154 -13.90 -0.77 5.39
CA PHE A 154 -13.39 -0.31 4.11
C PHE A 154 -14.25 0.79 3.53
N ASP A 155 -13.64 1.93 3.22
CA ASP A 155 -14.29 3.01 2.49
C ASP A 155 -14.55 2.57 1.03
N TRP A 156 -15.81 2.23 0.77
CA TRP A 156 -16.26 1.77 -0.54
C TRP A 156 -16.08 2.82 -1.66
N THR A 157 -15.98 4.11 -1.31
CA THR A 157 -15.81 5.18 -2.31
C THR A 157 -14.50 5.02 -3.06
N ARG A 158 -13.50 4.38 -2.46
CA ARG A 158 -12.20 4.10 -3.06
C ARG A 158 -12.24 3.04 -4.18
N LEU A 159 -13.35 2.30 -4.27
CA LEU A 159 -13.57 1.27 -5.28
C LEU A 159 -14.42 1.75 -6.46
N LEU A 160 -15.13 2.89 -6.30
CA LEU A 160 -16.09 3.40 -7.28
C LEU A 160 -15.55 3.42 -8.71
N SER A 161 -14.38 4.02 -8.90
CA SER A 161 -13.79 4.19 -10.22
C SER A 161 -13.47 2.85 -10.90
N ALA A 162 -13.02 1.85 -10.14
CA ALA A 162 -12.72 0.53 -10.69
C ALA A 162 -13.98 -0.26 -11.03
N VAL A 163 -15.04 -0.15 -10.22
CA VAL A 163 -16.34 -0.78 -10.49
C VAL A 163 -16.99 -0.12 -11.70
N GLU A 164 -17.02 1.20 -11.78
CA GLU A 164 -17.59 1.97 -12.89
C GLU A 164 -16.93 1.61 -14.23
N GLU A 165 -15.60 1.54 -14.26
CA GLU A 165 -14.83 1.23 -15.46
C GLU A 165 -14.69 -0.28 -15.73
N GLY A 166 -15.20 -1.14 -14.86
CA GLY A 166 -15.08 -2.60 -15.00
C GLY A 166 -13.64 -3.11 -14.90
N VAL A 167 -12.81 -2.41 -14.13
CA VAL A 167 -11.39 -2.76 -13.95
C VAL A 167 -11.25 -3.91 -12.96
N LYS A 168 -10.28 -4.79 -13.21
CA LYS A 168 -9.93 -5.89 -12.31
C LYS A 168 -9.51 -5.36 -10.93
N ILE A 169 -10.14 -5.87 -9.88
CA ILE A 169 -9.81 -5.58 -8.48
C ILE A 169 -9.07 -6.77 -7.88
N ILE A 170 -7.88 -6.54 -7.33
CA ILE A 170 -6.99 -7.58 -6.83
C ILE A 170 -6.78 -7.35 -5.33
N PRO A 171 -7.33 -8.22 -4.46
CA PRO A 171 -7.13 -8.08 -3.03
C PRO A 171 -5.69 -8.41 -2.64
N LEU A 172 -5.13 -7.66 -1.69
CA LEU A 172 -3.80 -7.86 -1.10
C LEU A 172 -3.94 -8.04 0.41
N ALA A 173 -3.57 -9.20 0.92
CA ALA A 173 -3.45 -9.42 2.35
C ALA A 173 -2.00 -9.24 2.79
N THR A 174 -1.78 -8.51 3.89
CA THR A 174 -0.46 -8.27 4.49
C THR A 174 -0.50 -8.58 5.98
N LEU A 175 0.46 -9.39 6.44
CA LEU A 175 0.68 -9.74 7.85
C LEU A 175 2.10 -9.38 8.26
N GLY A 176 2.27 -8.83 9.47
CA GLY A 176 3.58 -8.54 10.08
C GLY A 176 3.76 -7.08 10.47
N LEU A 177 3.05 -6.14 9.84
CA LEU A 177 3.26 -4.71 10.08
C LEU A 177 2.82 -4.29 11.49
N ASP A 178 1.70 -4.79 11.99
CA ASP A 178 1.21 -4.48 13.35
C ASP A 178 2.22 -4.87 14.45
N GLU A 179 3.02 -5.90 14.19
CA GLU A 179 4.04 -6.39 15.10
C GLU A 179 5.39 -5.71 14.87
N ALA A 180 5.65 -5.30 13.63
CA ALA A 180 6.88 -4.60 13.28
C ALA A 180 6.95 -3.23 13.94
N VAL A 181 5.81 -2.54 14.07
CA VAL A 181 5.69 -1.23 14.73
C VAL A 181 4.60 -1.31 15.80
N PRO A 182 4.88 -1.88 16.99
CA PRO A 182 3.87 -2.10 18.02
C PRO A 182 3.48 -0.78 18.70
N VAL A 183 2.38 -0.17 18.26
CA VAL A 183 1.83 1.06 18.85
C VAL A 183 1.06 0.72 20.12
N LEU A 184 1.51 1.21 21.28
CA LEU A 184 0.84 0.99 22.56
C LEU A 184 -0.42 1.83 22.67
N PHE A 185 -0.31 3.11 22.35
CA PHE A 185 -1.40 4.08 22.29
C PHE A 185 -1.02 5.26 21.40
N ASN A 186 -2.01 6.06 21.01
CA ASN A 186 -1.79 7.33 20.32
C ASN A 186 -1.91 8.49 21.31
N ALA A 187 -0.95 9.43 21.24
CA ALA A 187 -0.96 10.64 22.04
C ALA A 187 -1.78 11.73 21.32
N ASP A 188 -3.11 11.68 21.41
CA ASP A 188 -4.04 12.54 20.67
C ASP A 188 -3.78 14.04 20.83
N LYS A 189 -3.37 14.49 22.02
CA LYS A 189 -3.06 15.90 22.28
C LYS A 189 -1.84 16.35 21.46
N ILE A 190 -0.84 15.50 21.33
CA ILE A 190 0.37 15.79 20.55
C ILE A 190 0.04 15.70 19.06
N ALA A 191 -0.73 14.70 18.64
CA ALA A 191 -1.19 14.57 17.28
C ALA A 191 -1.92 15.84 16.80
N LYS A 192 -2.88 16.33 17.58
CA LYS A 192 -3.59 17.59 17.31
C LYS A 192 -2.68 18.81 17.23
N LEU A 193 -1.72 18.91 18.15
CA LEU A 193 -0.76 20.03 18.18
C LEU A 193 0.11 20.06 16.91
N LEU A 194 0.45 18.89 16.39
CA LEU A 194 1.30 18.71 15.20
C LEU A 194 0.50 18.57 13.89
N ASN A 195 -0.82 18.74 13.94
CA ASN A 195 -1.74 18.53 12.80
C ASN A 195 -1.55 17.16 12.11
N MET A 196 -1.31 16.13 12.91
CA MET A 196 -1.08 14.76 12.43
C MET A 196 -2.31 13.88 12.70
N PRO A 197 -2.60 12.86 11.86
CA PRO A 197 -3.70 11.93 12.07
C PRO A 197 -3.52 11.04 13.30
N ALA A 198 -2.27 10.79 13.69
CA ALA A 198 -1.90 10.02 14.86
C ALA A 198 -0.50 10.43 15.37
N PHE A 199 -0.25 10.31 16.67
CA PHE A 199 1.09 10.36 17.23
C PHE A 199 1.35 9.05 17.96
N PRO A 200 1.91 8.04 17.27
CA PRO A 200 2.07 6.70 17.82
C PRO A 200 3.17 6.66 18.87
N VAL A 201 2.83 6.13 20.04
CA VAL A 201 3.75 5.83 21.12
C VAL A 201 4.05 4.33 21.12
N THR A 202 5.30 4.00 20.86
CA THR A 202 5.80 2.62 20.86
C THR A 202 6.58 2.32 22.16
N PRO A 203 6.94 1.07 22.44
CA PRO A 203 7.79 0.73 23.59
C PRO A 203 9.16 1.42 23.59
N PHE A 204 9.58 1.97 22.45
CA PHE A 204 10.86 2.66 22.30
C PHE A 204 10.83 4.14 22.64
N PHE A 205 9.63 4.74 22.73
CA PHE A 205 9.44 6.12 23.18
C PHE A 205 9.52 6.18 24.72
N PRO A 206 10.17 7.19 25.32
CA PRO A 206 10.83 8.36 24.71
C PRO A 206 12.31 8.16 24.40
N PHE A 207 12.90 6.98 24.58
CA PHE A 207 14.33 6.72 24.36
C PHE A 207 14.74 7.00 22.92
N TYR A 208 13.85 6.68 21.97
CA TYR A 208 13.96 7.07 20.57
C TYR A 208 12.85 8.08 20.25
N PRO A 209 13.21 9.35 20.01
CA PRO A 209 12.22 10.38 19.70
C PRO A 209 11.56 10.13 18.33
N PHE A 210 10.40 10.73 18.12
CA PHE A 210 9.74 10.72 16.81
C PHE A 210 10.63 11.38 15.74
N PRO A 211 10.76 10.84 14.52
CA PRO A 211 10.12 9.62 14.01
C PRO A 211 10.93 8.32 14.23
N VAL A 212 12.08 8.37 14.89
CA VAL A 212 12.97 7.20 15.07
C VAL A 212 12.31 6.08 15.89
N ASN A 213 11.39 6.44 16.79
CA ASN A 213 10.57 5.47 17.54
C ASN A 213 9.67 4.60 16.65
N LEU A 214 9.48 4.97 15.40
CA LEU A 214 8.75 4.19 14.39
C LEU A 214 9.63 3.19 13.64
N PHE A 215 10.90 3.08 14.04
CA PHE A 215 11.79 2.06 13.47
C PHE A 215 11.23 0.67 13.75
N SER A 216 11.11 -0.12 12.70
CA SER A 216 10.39 -1.38 12.76
C SER A 216 11.24 -2.53 13.27
N LEU A 217 10.62 -3.46 14.00
CA LEU A 217 11.24 -4.71 14.42
C LEU A 217 11.41 -5.70 13.25
N PRO A 218 12.39 -6.63 13.33
CA PRO A 218 12.65 -7.65 12.31
C PRO A 218 11.59 -8.79 12.40
N VAL A 219 10.36 -8.45 12.09
CA VAL A 219 9.24 -9.38 12.04
C VAL A 219 9.12 -9.96 10.64
N GLN A 220 8.88 -11.27 10.53
CA GLN A 220 8.63 -11.88 9.24
C GLN A 220 7.28 -11.40 8.65
N TRP A 221 7.34 -10.85 7.45
CA TRP A 221 6.13 -10.43 6.74
C TRP A 221 5.65 -11.49 5.77
N LYS A 222 4.33 -11.60 5.69
CA LYS A 222 3.67 -12.37 4.64
C LYS A 222 2.75 -11.43 3.86
N MET A 223 2.93 -11.40 2.56
CA MET A 223 2.07 -10.67 1.64
C MET A 223 1.53 -11.65 0.60
N GLY A 224 0.35 -11.40 0.08
CA GLY A 224 -0.18 -12.26 -0.97
C GLY A 224 -1.40 -11.67 -1.65
N PHE A 225 -1.43 -11.82 -2.97
CA PHE A 225 -2.64 -11.50 -3.73
C PHE A 225 -3.64 -12.65 -3.64
N LEU A 226 -4.92 -12.29 -3.50
CA LEU A 226 -6.03 -13.24 -3.54
C LEU A 226 -6.64 -13.26 -4.96
N ALA A 227 -7.66 -14.09 -5.13
CA ALA A 227 -8.37 -14.18 -6.39
C ALA A 227 -8.96 -12.83 -6.81
N PRO A 228 -8.66 -12.36 -8.02
CA PRO A 228 -9.18 -11.09 -8.49
C PRO A 228 -10.67 -11.17 -8.78
N SER A 229 -11.37 -10.07 -8.55
CA SER A 229 -12.74 -9.85 -9.01
C SER A 229 -12.77 -8.86 -10.16
N GLN A 230 -13.74 -9.00 -11.05
CA GLN A 230 -13.93 -8.08 -12.15
C GLN A 230 -15.44 -7.91 -12.42
N TYR A 231 -15.84 -6.66 -12.56
CA TYR A 231 -17.18 -6.28 -12.93
C TYR A 231 -17.28 -5.93 -14.41
N LYS A 232 -18.49 -5.97 -14.94
CA LYS A 232 -18.75 -5.34 -16.23
C LYS A 232 -18.84 -3.84 -16.01
N LYS A 233 -18.36 -3.06 -16.99
CA LYS A 233 -18.50 -1.61 -16.97
C LYS A 233 -19.97 -1.22 -16.79
N GLU A 234 -20.24 -0.35 -15.81
CA GLU A 234 -21.58 0.12 -15.44
C GLU A 234 -21.58 1.64 -15.41
N THR A 235 -22.63 2.25 -15.95
CA THR A 235 -22.78 3.71 -16.03
C THR A 235 -23.89 4.23 -15.10
N ASN A 236 -24.75 3.34 -14.61
CA ASN A 236 -25.78 3.71 -13.66
C ASN A 236 -25.15 3.93 -12.28
N ARG A 237 -25.18 5.16 -11.80
CA ARG A 237 -24.53 5.57 -10.56
C ARG A 237 -25.00 4.78 -9.34
N ASP A 238 -26.32 4.54 -9.22
CA ASP A 238 -26.87 3.83 -8.06
C ASP A 238 -26.39 2.37 -8.03
N LYS A 239 -26.33 1.72 -9.20
CA LYS A 239 -25.77 0.36 -9.31
C LYS A 239 -24.29 0.30 -9.03
N VAL A 240 -23.51 1.28 -9.52
CA VAL A 240 -22.07 1.38 -9.24
C VAL A 240 -21.84 1.50 -7.74
N GLU A 241 -22.60 2.36 -7.07
CA GLU A 241 -22.51 2.56 -5.62
C GLU A 241 -22.89 1.30 -4.84
N GLU A 242 -23.98 0.63 -5.21
CA GLU A 242 -24.40 -0.64 -4.59
C GLU A 242 -23.32 -1.73 -4.76
N GLN A 243 -22.79 -1.87 -5.98
CA GLN A 243 -21.72 -2.83 -6.27
C GLN A 243 -20.45 -2.50 -5.50
N ALA A 244 -20.04 -1.22 -5.42
CA ALA A 244 -18.86 -0.80 -4.68
C ALA A 244 -18.98 -1.08 -3.18
N LYS A 245 -20.16 -0.84 -2.57
CA LYS A 245 -20.45 -1.18 -1.17
C LYS A 245 -20.40 -2.69 -0.92
N ALA A 246 -21.01 -3.48 -1.82
CA ALA A 246 -20.98 -4.93 -1.72
C ALA A 246 -19.54 -5.46 -1.86
N GLN A 247 -18.78 -4.91 -2.82
CA GLN A 247 -17.41 -5.29 -3.05
C GLN A 247 -16.48 -4.94 -1.88
N ALA A 248 -16.65 -3.76 -1.26
CA ALA A 248 -15.85 -3.36 -0.11
C ALA A 248 -15.99 -4.35 1.05
N ARG A 249 -17.23 -4.74 1.39
CA ARG A 249 -17.51 -5.75 2.43
C ARG A 249 -16.96 -7.12 2.08
N TYR A 250 -17.09 -7.52 0.83
CA TYR A 250 -16.51 -8.80 0.35
C TYR A 250 -14.99 -8.82 0.51
N LEU A 251 -14.30 -7.77 0.04
CA LEU A 251 -12.85 -7.64 0.12
C LEU A 251 -12.34 -7.61 1.57
N GLU A 252 -13.03 -6.87 2.44
CA GLU A 252 -12.72 -6.83 3.86
C GLU A 252 -12.78 -8.24 4.47
N GLY A 253 -13.85 -8.99 4.20
CA GLY A 253 -14.00 -10.37 4.67
C GLY A 253 -12.91 -11.31 4.15
N GLU A 254 -12.61 -11.27 2.84
CA GLU A 254 -11.60 -12.11 2.21
C GLU A 254 -10.19 -11.82 2.73
N ILE A 255 -9.83 -10.53 2.83
CA ILE A 255 -8.52 -10.11 3.34
C ILE A 255 -8.38 -10.50 4.81
N GLN A 256 -9.43 -10.29 5.63
CA GLN A 256 -9.42 -10.70 7.03
C GLN A 256 -9.29 -12.23 7.19
N ALA A 257 -9.99 -13.00 6.38
CA ALA A 257 -9.89 -14.45 6.38
C ALA A 257 -8.47 -14.93 6.02
N GLU A 258 -7.85 -14.28 5.03
CA GLU A 258 -6.48 -14.59 4.62
C GLU A 258 -5.45 -14.22 5.70
N ILE A 259 -5.59 -13.05 6.35
CA ILE A 259 -4.75 -12.68 7.51
C ILE A 259 -4.84 -13.74 8.61
N ASN A 260 -6.05 -14.19 8.93
CA ASN A 260 -6.28 -15.25 9.92
C ASN A 260 -5.66 -16.60 9.48
N ARG A 261 -5.66 -16.90 8.17
CA ARG A 261 -5.00 -18.08 7.62
C ARG A 261 -3.48 -17.98 7.71
N MET A 262 -2.93 -16.82 7.36
CA MET A 262 -1.49 -16.55 7.47
C MET A 262 -1.00 -16.65 8.92
N LEU A 263 -1.78 -16.16 9.88
CA LEU A 263 -1.49 -16.27 11.32
C LEU A 263 -1.41 -17.74 11.76
N ARG A 264 -2.38 -18.56 11.37
CA ARG A 264 -2.41 -20.00 11.73
C ARG A 264 -1.25 -20.78 11.14
N THR A 265 -0.75 -20.38 9.99
CA THR A 265 0.35 -21.06 9.27
C THR A 265 1.73 -20.46 9.55
N ARG A 266 1.80 -19.39 10.34
CA ARG A 266 3.06 -18.75 10.70
C ARG A 266 3.71 -19.51 11.86
N THR A 267 4.93 -20.01 11.64
CA THR A 267 5.70 -20.75 12.65
C THR A 267 6.46 -19.84 13.60
N HIS A 268 6.92 -18.69 13.12
CA HIS A 268 7.72 -17.73 13.87
C HIS A 268 7.25 -16.30 13.62
N MET A 269 7.27 -15.47 14.67
CA MET A 269 6.95 -14.03 14.55
C MET A 269 8.14 -13.25 13.99
N PHE A 270 9.34 -13.54 14.47
CA PHE A 270 10.56 -12.83 14.06
C PHE A 270 11.23 -13.51 12.87
N ALA A 271 11.81 -12.69 11.99
CA ALA A 271 12.62 -13.15 10.87
C ALA A 271 13.88 -13.85 11.43
N ARG A 272 14.09 -15.11 11.06
CA ARG A 272 15.26 -15.91 11.43
C ARG A 272 16.27 -15.96 10.30
#